data_f3871fc128397e51fe23b0f62764a843
#
_entry.id   f3871fc128397e51fe23b0f62764a843
#
_cell.length_a   1.000
_cell.length_b   1.000
_cell.length_c   1.000
_cell.angle_alpha   90.00
_cell.angle_beta   90.00
_cell.angle_gamma   90.00
#
_symmetry.space_group_name_H-M   'P 1'
#
loop_
_entity.id
_entity.type
_entity.pdbx_description
1 polymer ?
#
loop_
_entity_poly.entity_id
_entity_poly.type
_entity_poly.pdbx_seq_one_letter_code
_entity_poly.pdbx_strand_id
1 'polypeptide(L)'
;MKSFKYTFSIFTLLFVVSCAQEQSSVSNESGPIYKGPFYNEFLACNAGPKFEDGIQEMLSEWQKLQPAEGLSWAGVYAPVGDNHRFSNGWWELEWDSKESSDNAFSNPSPEFLAWSEKYADVMTCDIEGRFPWTFYLPRDPGSFGEVMGENGYFASEFLACNFKDGKASQDLRAAVVQFNEYLDTNGSENPYFFGVYYPEFEGAEADFLWGNWHASFESMKAGNADWEENGKAMQAKFDEISTCISPDYYDSYELYSDPSS
;
A
#
# COMPACT_ATOMS: atom_id res chain seq x y z
N MET A 1 -55.58 29.65 -62.91
CA MET A 1 -55.23 28.64 -61.89
C MET A 1 -53.73 28.64 -61.67
N LYS A 2 -53.23 29.32 -60.62
CA LYS A 2 -51.84 29.37 -60.28
C LYS A 2 -51.62 28.52 -59.02
N SER A 3 -50.83 27.45 -59.16
CA SER A 3 -50.44 26.53 -58.06
C SER A 3 -49.28 27.14 -57.29
N PHE A 4 -49.48 27.35 -56.00
CA PHE A 4 -48.45 27.84 -55.06
C PHE A 4 -47.81 26.65 -54.35
N LYS A 5 -46.53 26.37 -54.61
CA LYS A 5 -45.77 25.34 -53.92
C LYS A 5 -45.08 25.97 -52.70
N TYR A 6 -45.51 25.53 -51.52
CA TYR A 6 -44.81 25.84 -50.28
C TYR A 6 -43.64 24.86 -50.06
N THR A 7 -42.46 25.39 -50.00
CA THR A 7 -41.27 24.65 -49.64
C THR A 7 -41.09 24.73 -48.10
N PHE A 8 -41.26 23.62 -47.45
CA PHE A 8 -41.04 23.52 -45.98
C PHE A 8 -39.56 23.22 -45.73
N SER A 9 -38.84 24.21 -45.18
CA SER A 9 -37.42 24.06 -44.79
C SER A 9 -37.38 23.50 -43.36
N ILE A 10 -36.98 22.25 -43.23
CA ILE A 10 -36.78 21.60 -41.92
C ILE A 10 -35.40 22.02 -41.45
N PHE A 11 -35.37 22.86 -40.41
CA PHE A 11 -34.14 23.21 -39.68
C PHE A 11 -33.89 22.11 -38.65
N THR A 12 -32.96 21.20 -38.95
CA THR A 12 -32.50 20.18 -38.02
C THR A 12 -31.52 20.82 -37.04
N LEU A 13 -31.96 21.09 -35.81
CA LEU A 13 -31.11 21.47 -34.70
C LEU A 13 -30.34 20.23 -34.24
N LEU A 14 -29.05 20.19 -34.55
CA LEU A 14 -28.10 19.24 -33.96
C LEU A 14 -27.78 19.71 -32.54
N PHE A 15 -28.39 19.06 -31.55
CA PHE A 15 -27.94 19.14 -30.17
C PHE A 15 -26.63 18.35 -30.05
N VAL A 16 -25.51 19.04 -29.99
CA VAL A 16 -24.22 18.47 -29.55
C VAL A 16 -24.29 18.37 -28.03
N VAL A 17 -24.63 17.18 -27.53
CA VAL A 17 -24.48 16.85 -26.12
C VAL A 17 -22.97 16.67 -25.88
N SER A 18 -22.31 17.74 -25.41
CA SER A 18 -20.96 17.67 -24.89
C SER A 18 -21.03 16.95 -23.54
N CYS A 19 -20.67 15.67 -23.49
CA CYS A 19 -20.29 15.01 -22.25
C CYS A 19 -19.01 15.69 -21.78
N ALA A 20 -19.14 16.68 -20.91
CA ALA A 20 -18.02 17.12 -20.09
C ALA A 20 -17.71 15.95 -19.13
N GLN A 21 -16.61 15.23 -19.40
CA GLN A 21 -15.95 14.44 -18.36
C GLN A 21 -15.52 15.45 -17.30
N GLU A 22 -16.17 15.40 -16.15
CA GLU A 22 -15.65 15.99 -14.94
C GLU A 22 -14.34 15.25 -14.61
N GLN A 23 -13.22 15.79 -15.11
CA GLN A 23 -11.94 15.56 -14.50
C GLN A 23 -12.07 16.14 -13.09
N SER A 24 -12.16 15.25 -12.10
CA SER A 24 -11.99 15.60 -10.69
C SER A 24 -10.61 16.23 -10.56
N SER A 25 -10.58 17.57 -10.62
CA SER A 25 -9.41 18.31 -10.19
C SER A 25 -9.25 18.07 -8.71
N VAL A 26 -8.33 17.16 -8.34
CA VAL A 26 -7.82 17.05 -6.99
C VAL A 26 -7.24 18.43 -6.66
N SER A 27 -7.97 19.18 -5.86
CA SER A 27 -7.48 20.45 -5.33
C SER A 27 -6.23 20.14 -4.50
N ASN A 28 -5.10 20.72 -4.92
CA ASN A 28 -3.90 20.82 -4.09
C ASN A 28 -4.21 21.71 -2.89
N GLU A 29 -4.93 21.17 -1.90
CA GLU A 29 -4.93 21.75 -0.58
C GLU A 29 -3.61 21.33 0.08
N SER A 30 -2.84 22.32 0.50
CA SER A 30 -1.60 22.19 1.22
C SER A 30 -1.87 21.64 2.63
N GLY A 31 -2.20 20.36 2.68
CA GLY A 31 -2.19 19.54 3.90
C GLY A 31 -0.83 18.82 4.02
N PRO A 32 -0.53 18.24 5.18
CA PRO A 32 0.70 17.48 5.38
C PRO A 32 0.87 16.41 4.29
N ILE A 33 2.12 16.15 3.97
CA ILE A 33 2.59 15.42 2.79
C ILE A 33 1.94 14.04 2.71
N TYR A 34 0.91 13.93 1.89
CA TYR A 34 0.32 12.67 1.51
C TYR A 34 1.04 12.23 0.23
N LYS A 35 2.20 11.56 0.38
CA LYS A 35 2.94 11.03 -0.77
C LYS A 35 2.16 9.88 -1.40
N GLY A 36 2.20 9.80 -2.70
CA GLY A 36 1.49 8.85 -3.52
C GLY A 36 0.50 9.53 -4.47
N PRO A 37 -0.39 8.77 -5.14
CA PRO A 37 -0.51 7.30 -5.01
C PRO A 37 0.68 6.55 -5.59
N PHE A 38 1.09 5.47 -4.94
CA PHE A 38 2.01 4.48 -5.48
C PHE A 38 1.20 3.25 -5.91
N TYR A 39 1.61 2.59 -6.98
CA TYR A 39 1.08 1.29 -7.35
C TYR A 39 1.83 0.21 -6.57
N ASN A 40 1.11 -0.55 -5.77
CA ASN A 40 1.69 -1.51 -4.85
C ASN A 40 1.06 -2.90 -5.06
N GLU A 41 1.83 -3.97 -4.91
CA GLU A 41 1.33 -5.32 -5.03
C GLU A 41 1.88 -6.22 -3.93
N PHE A 42 1.00 -7.04 -3.37
CA PHE A 42 1.38 -8.13 -2.48
C PHE A 42 1.27 -9.48 -3.18
N LEU A 43 2.30 -10.29 -3.04
CA LEU A 43 2.31 -11.68 -3.48
C LEU A 43 2.28 -12.59 -2.25
N ALA A 44 1.34 -13.53 -2.23
CA ALA A 44 1.30 -14.56 -1.19
C ALA A 44 2.43 -15.57 -1.42
N CYS A 45 3.26 -15.79 -0.40
CA CYS A 45 4.42 -16.65 -0.46
C CYS A 45 4.28 -17.83 0.52
N ASN A 46 4.72 -19.00 0.08
CA ASN A 46 4.71 -20.22 0.88
C ASN A 46 6.14 -20.72 1.09
N ALA A 47 6.46 -21.06 2.34
CA ALA A 47 7.72 -21.69 2.68
C ALA A 47 7.83 -23.08 2.04
N GLY A 48 8.95 -23.35 1.38
CA GLY A 48 9.31 -24.64 0.85
C GLY A 48 10.06 -25.50 1.88
N PRO A 49 10.41 -26.76 1.49
CA PRO A 49 11.07 -27.71 2.41
C PRO A 49 12.49 -27.28 2.83
N LYS A 50 13.10 -26.33 2.16
CA LYS A 50 14.42 -25.79 2.49
C LYS A 50 14.37 -24.34 3.01
N PHE A 51 13.21 -23.87 3.47
CA PHE A 51 13.00 -22.49 3.88
C PHE A 51 13.99 -22.05 4.96
N GLU A 52 14.03 -22.79 6.08
CA GLU A 52 14.86 -22.43 7.24
C GLU A 52 16.35 -22.31 6.91
N ASP A 53 16.84 -23.21 6.04
CA ASP A 53 18.27 -23.25 5.68
C ASP A 53 18.63 -22.31 4.52
N GLY A 54 17.67 -21.91 3.68
CA GLY A 54 17.93 -21.24 2.40
C GLY A 54 17.45 -19.80 2.30
N ILE A 55 16.53 -19.35 3.17
CA ILE A 55 15.87 -18.05 3.02
C ILE A 55 16.86 -16.87 3.02
N GLN A 56 17.84 -16.87 3.89
CA GLN A 56 18.82 -15.78 3.99
C GLN A 56 19.70 -15.67 2.72
N GLU A 57 20.14 -16.82 2.18
CA GLU A 57 20.88 -16.84 0.92
C GLU A 57 20.01 -16.38 -0.25
N MET A 58 18.78 -16.87 -0.32
CA MET A 58 17.80 -16.52 -1.36
C MET A 58 17.57 -15.00 -1.41
N LEU A 59 17.28 -14.36 -0.28
CA LEU A 59 17.05 -12.92 -0.19
C LEU A 59 18.32 -12.13 -0.54
N SER A 60 19.49 -12.55 0.00
CA SER A 60 20.77 -11.91 -0.30
C SER A 60 21.16 -12.01 -1.77
N GLU A 61 20.79 -13.07 -2.49
CA GLU A 61 21.03 -13.17 -3.93
C GLU A 61 20.02 -12.37 -4.74
N TRP A 62 18.75 -12.28 -4.30
CA TRP A 62 17.77 -11.41 -4.93
C TRP A 62 18.21 -9.93 -4.92
N GLN A 63 18.73 -9.46 -3.79
CA GLN A 63 19.25 -8.09 -3.65
C GLN A 63 20.41 -7.74 -4.61
N LYS A 64 21.06 -8.73 -5.20
CA LYS A 64 22.13 -8.54 -6.19
C LYS A 64 21.62 -8.49 -7.63
N LEU A 65 20.36 -8.86 -7.85
CA LEU A 65 19.74 -8.74 -9.16
C LEU A 65 19.58 -7.27 -9.55
N GLN A 66 19.64 -7.01 -10.85
CA GLN A 66 19.24 -5.69 -11.35
C GLN A 66 17.74 -5.52 -11.10
N PRO A 67 17.31 -4.46 -10.38
CA PRO A 67 15.89 -4.21 -10.17
C PRO A 67 15.19 -3.99 -11.51
N ALA A 68 13.93 -4.41 -11.58
CA ALA A 68 13.11 -4.16 -12.75
C ALA A 68 12.85 -2.64 -12.89
N GLU A 69 12.70 -2.19 -14.13
CA GLU A 69 12.41 -0.77 -14.41
C GLU A 69 11.09 -0.36 -13.73
N GLY A 70 11.11 0.75 -13.03
CA GLY A 70 9.96 1.30 -12.31
C GLY A 70 9.72 0.69 -10.92
N LEU A 71 10.50 -0.30 -10.47
CA LEU A 71 10.44 -0.78 -9.09
C LEU A 71 11.06 0.28 -8.17
N SER A 72 10.27 0.82 -7.23
CA SER A 72 10.70 1.84 -6.28
C SER A 72 11.07 1.26 -4.91
N TRP A 73 10.35 0.21 -4.49
CA TRP A 73 10.61 -0.46 -3.21
C TRP A 73 10.22 -1.95 -3.27
N ALA A 74 10.90 -2.77 -2.46
CA ALA A 74 10.54 -4.16 -2.25
C ALA A 74 10.83 -4.59 -0.82
N GLY A 75 9.92 -5.37 -0.23
CA GLY A 75 10.08 -5.94 1.10
C GLY A 75 9.40 -7.29 1.25
N VAL A 76 9.75 -7.98 2.33
CA VAL A 76 9.15 -9.28 2.69
C VAL A 76 8.65 -9.25 4.12
N TYR A 77 7.58 -10.02 4.36
CA TYR A 77 6.88 -10.09 5.62
C TYR A 77 6.71 -11.55 6.04
N ALA A 78 7.29 -11.94 7.17
CA ALA A 78 7.11 -13.25 7.77
C ALA A 78 6.10 -13.16 8.93
N PRO A 79 4.97 -13.91 8.90
CA PRO A 79 3.94 -13.79 9.93
C PRO A 79 4.46 -14.20 11.30
N VAL A 80 4.07 -13.46 12.34
CA VAL A 80 4.45 -13.69 13.73
C VAL A 80 3.19 -13.92 14.58
N GLY A 81 3.12 -15.06 15.27
CA GLY A 81 1.97 -15.40 16.09
C GLY A 81 0.75 -15.86 15.28
N ASP A 82 -0.43 -15.68 15.86
CA ASP A 82 -1.70 -16.07 15.24
C ASP A 82 -2.27 -14.87 14.47
N ASN A 83 -1.99 -14.79 13.18
CA ASN A 83 -2.55 -13.77 12.31
C ASN A 83 -3.99 -14.11 11.90
N HIS A 84 -4.83 -13.08 11.74
CA HIS A 84 -6.27 -13.23 11.53
C HIS A 84 -6.65 -13.41 10.05
N ARG A 85 -5.94 -12.73 9.15
CA ARG A 85 -6.28 -12.70 7.72
C ARG A 85 -5.16 -13.18 6.83
N PHE A 86 -3.93 -12.81 7.16
CA PHE A 86 -2.78 -12.99 6.30
C PHE A 86 -1.74 -13.86 7.00
N SER A 87 -2.04 -15.16 7.10
CA SER A 87 -1.12 -16.15 7.71
C SER A 87 0.03 -16.57 6.80
N ASN A 88 0.04 -16.10 5.55
CA ASN A 88 1.12 -16.36 4.59
C ASN A 88 2.31 -15.44 4.85
N GLY A 89 3.47 -15.83 4.34
CA GLY A 89 4.52 -14.85 4.04
C GLY A 89 4.08 -13.98 2.87
N TRP A 90 4.52 -12.74 2.86
CA TRP A 90 4.19 -11.79 1.81
C TRP A 90 5.44 -11.19 1.21
N TRP A 91 5.39 -10.97 -0.11
CA TRP A 91 6.35 -10.15 -0.82
C TRP A 91 5.62 -8.92 -1.33
N GLU A 92 6.06 -7.75 -0.91
CA GLU A 92 5.52 -6.47 -1.33
C GLU A 92 6.45 -5.82 -2.36
N LEU A 93 5.84 -5.27 -3.41
CA LEU A 93 6.52 -4.55 -4.46
C LEU A 93 5.80 -3.22 -4.70
N GLU A 94 6.51 -2.12 -4.61
CA GLU A 94 6.02 -0.79 -4.96
C GLU A 94 6.61 -0.36 -6.30
N TRP A 95 5.76 0.15 -7.17
CA TRP A 95 6.08 0.53 -8.52
C TRP A 95 5.70 1.99 -8.80
N ASP A 96 6.40 2.61 -9.74
CA ASP A 96 6.02 3.92 -10.28
C ASP A 96 4.68 3.88 -11.03
N SER A 97 4.33 2.72 -11.59
CA SER A 97 3.09 2.52 -12.34
C SER A 97 2.69 1.04 -12.45
N LYS A 98 1.39 0.80 -12.69
CA LYS A 98 0.89 -0.53 -13.07
C LYS A 98 1.54 -1.06 -14.35
N GLU A 99 1.84 -0.19 -15.32
CA GLU A 99 2.47 -0.59 -16.58
C GLU A 99 3.86 -1.17 -16.35
N SER A 100 4.65 -0.57 -15.46
CA SER A 100 5.98 -1.07 -15.07
C SER A 100 5.89 -2.44 -14.43
N SER A 101 4.94 -2.63 -13.50
CA SER A 101 4.67 -3.94 -12.90
C SER A 101 4.29 -4.98 -13.94
N ASP A 102 3.27 -4.70 -14.76
CA ASP A 102 2.79 -5.63 -15.79
C ASP A 102 3.92 -6.01 -16.77
N ASN A 103 4.78 -5.05 -17.13
CA ASN A 103 5.93 -5.32 -17.99
C ASN A 103 6.96 -6.21 -17.31
N ALA A 104 7.30 -5.96 -16.05
CA ALA A 104 8.27 -6.76 -15.30
C ALA A 104 7.83 -8.22 -15.17
N PHE A 105 6.56 -8.48 -14.86
CA PHE A 105 6.04 -9.84 -14.75
C PHE A 105 5.83 -10.54 -16.10
N SER A 106 5.54 -9.80 -17.17
CA SER A 106 5.40 -10.35 -18.51
C SER A 106 6.74 -10.65 -19.19
N ASN A 107 7.79 -9.95 -18.80
CA ASN A 107 9.11 -10.01 -19.39
C ASN A 107 10.21 -10.15 -18.32
N PRO A 108 10.18 -11.19 -17.47
CA PRO A 108 11.18 -11.36 -16.42
C PRO A 108 12.58 -11.53 -17.00
N SER A 109 13.60 -10.97 -16.33
CA SER A 109 14.97 -11.10 -16.76
C SER A 109 15.46 -12.57 -16.67
N PRO A 110 16.42 -13.00 -17.53
CA PRO A 110 17.01 -14.33 -17.42
C PRO A 110 17.63 -14.60 -16.05
N GLU A 111 18.22 -13.59 -15.43
CA GLU A 111 18.83 -13.66 -14.10
C GLU A 111 17.77 -13.91 -13.02
N PHE A 112 16.62 -13.23 -13.09
CA PHE A 112 15.50 -13.46 -12.19
C PHE A 112 14.92 -14.87 -12.37
N LEU A 113 14.74 -15.33 -13.59
CA LEU A 113 14.26 -16.70 -13.85
C LEU A 113 15.21 -17.75 -13.28
N ALA A 114 16.52 -17.59 -13.47
CA ALA A 114 17.52 -18.50 -12.92
C ALA A 114 17.53 -18.50 -11.38
N TRP A 115 17.38 -17.32 -10.76
CA TRP A 115 17.24 -17.18 -9.32
C TRP A 115 15.95 -17.88 -8.81
N SER A 116 14.82 -17.65 -9.45
CA SER A 116 13.53 -18.25 -9.08
C SER A 116 13.57 -19.79 -9.15
N GLU A 117 14.18 -20.34 -10.22
CA GLU A 117 14.36 -21.80 -10.36
C GLU A 117 15.29 -22.37 -9.27
N LYS A 118 16.40 -21.68 -8.98
CA LYS A 118 17.37 -22.09 -7.95
C LYS A 118 16.74 -22.23 -6.58
N TYR A 119 15.81 -21.30 -6.23
CA TYR A 119 15.23 -21.19 -4.89
C TYR A 119 13.79 -21.71 -4.78
N ALA A 120 13.29 -22.45 -5.79
CA ALA A 120 11.93 -22.99 -5.78
C ALA A 120 11.61 -23.90 -4.59
N ASP A 121 12.62 -24.61 -4.03
CA ASP A 121 12.48 -25.44 -2.82
C ASP A 121 12.54 -24.61 -1.50
N VAL A 122 12.97 -23.35 -1.59
CA VAL A 122 13.07 -22.45 -0.43
C VAL A 122 11.75 -21.72 -0.21
N MET A 123 11.26 -21.01 -1.21
CA MET A 123 10.01 -20.28 -1.15
C MET A 123 9.40 -20.13 -2.56
N THR A 124 8.09 -20.17 -2.63
CA THR A 124 7.34 -19.87 -3.87
C THR A 124 6.29 -18.83 -3.59
N CYS A 125 6.15 -17.84 -4.46
CA CYS A 125 5.11 -16.82 -4.37
C CYS A 125 4.13 -16.96 -5.55
N ASP A 126 2.86 -16.65 -5.30
CA ASP A 126 1.81 -16.65 -6.30
C ASP A 126 1.88 -15.36 -7.13
N ILE A 127 2.58 -15.43 -8.25
CA ILE A 127 2.75 -14.28 -9.16
C ILE A 127 1.52 -14.04 -10.06
N GLU A 128 0.62 -15.00 -10.21
CA GLU A 128 -0.62 -14.82 -10.95
C GLU A 128 -1.73 -14.22 -10.08
N GLY A 129 -1.73 -14.55 -8.79
CA GLY A 129 -2.67 -14.05 -7.78
C GLY A 129 -2.17 -12.80 -7.06
N ARG A 130 -1.48 -11.89 -7.75
CA ARG A 130 -1.04 -10.63 -7.17
C ARG A 130 -2.23 -9.81 -6.67
N PHE A 131 -2.07 -9.19 -5.50
CA PHE A 131 -3.07 -8.30 -4.89
C PHE A 131 -2.62 -6.86 -5.09
N PRO A 132 -3.18 -6.12 -6.08
CA PRO A 132 -2.82 -4.73 -6.34
C PRO A 132 -3.54 -3.77 -5.38
N TRP A 133 -2.81 -2.74 -4.97
CA TRP A 133 -3.27 -1.69 -4.06
C TRP A 133 -2.80 -0.32 -4.52
N THR A 134 -3.63 0.69 -4.27
CA THR A 134 -3.16 2.07 -4.27
C THR A 134 -2.64 2.41 -2.88
N PHE A 135 -1.35 2.73 -2.78
CA PHE A 135 -0.66 2.99 -1.52
C PHE A 135 -0.38 4.48 -1.33
N TYR A 136 -0.53 4.93 -0.10
CA TYR A 136 -0.20 6.29 0.33
C TYR A 136 0.66 6.28 1.57
N LEU A 137 1.68 7.16 1.60
CA LEU A 137 2.45 7.52 2.79
C LEU A 137 1.96 8.87 3.33
N PRO A 138 1.11 8.89 4.36
CA PRO A 138 0.51 10.12 4.86
C PRO A 138 1.48 11.01 5.63
N ARG A 139 2.67 10.49 5.93
CA ARG A 139 3.74 11.18 6.64
C ARG A 139 5.09 10.78 6.06
N ASP A 140 6.08 11.67 6.18
CA ASP A 140 7.46 11.34 5.83
C ASP A 140 7.97 10.22 6.76
N PRO A 141 8.40 9.07 6.23
CA PRO A 141 8.90 7.96 7.04
C PRO A 141 10.04 8.34 7.98
N GLY A 142 10.90 9.28 7.59
CA GLY A 142 12.01 9.77 8.39
C GLY A 142 11.65 10.74 9.51
N SER A 143 10.36 11.15 9.64
CA SER A 143 9.96 12.21 10.61
C SER A 143 10.21 11.84 12.06
N PHE A 144 10.22 10.55 12.41
CA PHE A 144 10.44 10.04 13.78
C PHE A 144 11.70 9.19 13.90
N GLY A 145 12.66 9.38 13.02
CA GLY A 145 13.86 8.58 12.96
C GLY A 145 13.75 7.41 12.01
N GLU A 146 14.84 6.69 11.86
CA GLU A 146 14.96 5.59 10.91
C GLU A 146 14.29 4.33 11.49
N VAL A 147 13.28 3.81 10.81
CA VAL A 147 12.56 2.59 11.21
C VAL A 147 13.34 1.35 10.78
N MET A 148 13.90 1.35 9.56
CA MET A 148 14.70 0.24 9.06
C MET A 148 16.02 0.16 9.83
N GLY A 149 16.22 -0.97 10.53
CA GLY A 149 17.46 -1.26 11.24
C GLY A 149 18.59 -1.72 10.32
N GLU A 150 19.72 -2.08 10.92
CA GLU A 150 20.80 -2.73 10.19
C GLU A 150 20.24 -3.98 9.47
N ASN A 151 20.63 -4.19 8.23
CA ASN A 151 20.12 -5.24 7.34
C ASN A 151 18.65 -5.10 6.90
N GLY A 152 18.06 -3.90 6.99
CA GLY A 152 16.70 -3.62 6.52
C GLY A 152 15.57 -4.20 7.38
N TYR A 153 15.88 -4.72 8.59
CA TYR A 153 14.84 -5.26 9.48
C TYR A 153 13.93 -4.18 10.05
N PHE A 154 12.63 -4.48 10.14
CA PHE A 154 11.63 -3.70 10.86
C PHE A 154 10.47 -4.61 11.31
N ALA A 155 9.74 -4.20 12.35
CA ALA A 155 8.53 -4.86 12.78
C ALA A 155 7.31 -4.16 12.18
N SER A 156 6.34 -4.91 11.67
CA SER A 156 5.12 -4.34 11.11
C SER A 156 3.85 -4.96 11.65
N GLU A 157 2.80 -4.15 11.67
CA GLU A 157 1.43 -4.59 11.93
C GLU A 157 0.50 -4.04 10.84
N PHE A 158 -0.46 -4.86 10.42
CA PHE A 158 -1.48 -4.48 9.46
C PHE A 158 -2.88 -4.66 10.03
N LEU A 159 -3.70 -3.62 9.92
CA LEU A 159 -5.10 -3.65 10.31
C LEU A 159 -5.97 -3.60 9.06
N ALA A 160 -6.87 -4.58 8.91
CA ALA A 160 -7.89 -4.55 7.86
C ALA A 160 -9.12 -3.79 8.39
N CYS A 161 -9.53 -2.76 7.67
CA CYS A 161 -10.51 -1.78 8.11
C CYS A 161 -11.66 -1.63 7.12
N ASN A 162 -12.88 -1.45 7.65
CA ASN A 162 -14.07 -1.14 6.84
C ASN A 162 -14.65 0.20 7.28
N PHE A 163 -15.05 1.02 6.32
CA PHE A 163 -15.72 2.28 6.60
C PHE A 163 -17.10 2.05 7.22
N LYS A 164 -17.48 2.92 8.13
CA LYS A 164 -18.83 2.95 8.67
C LYS A 164 -19.80 3.59 7.70
N ASP A 165 -21.10 3.38 7.89
CA ASP A 165 -22.15 3.91 7.03
C ASP A 165 -21.98 5.41 6.78
N GLY A 166 -21.93 5.78 5.51
CA GLY A 166 -21.77 7.18 5.08
C GLY A 166 -20.37 7.77 5.21
N LYS A 167 -19.36 6.93 5.56
CA LYS A 167 -17.96 7.30 5.62
C LYS A 167 -17.19 6.78 4.40
N ALA A 168 -16.08 7.43 4.08
CA ALA A 168 -15.25 7.09 2.93
C ALA A 168 -13.80 7.54 3.13
N SER A 169 -12.94 7.29 2.14
CA SER A 169 -11.52 7.64 2.15
C SER A 169 -11.25 9.12 2.43
N GLN A 170 -12.13 10.03 2.02
CA GLN A 170 -12.01 11.47 2.32
C GLN A 170 -12.14 11.78 3.82
N ASP A 171 -13.02 11.05 4.56
CA ASP A 171 -13.15 11.21 6.01
C ASP A 171 -11.89 10.71 6.72
N LEU A 172 -11.35 9.57 6.27
CA LEU A 172 -10.09 9.03 6.77
C LEU A 172 -8.93 10.00 6.53
N ARG A 173 -8.82 10.58 5.32
CA ARG A 173 -7.80 11.58 5.00
C ARG A 173 -7.87 12.79 5.94
N ALA A 174 -9.07 13.29 6.24
CA ALA A 174 -9.25 14.40 7.18
C ALA A 174 -8.82 14.03 8.61
N ALA A 175 -9.08 12.80 9.04
CA ALA A 175 -8.61 12.31 10.34
C ALA A 175 -7.09 12.11 10.38
N VAL A 176 -6.49 11.64 9.29
CA VAL A 176 -5.03 11.49 9.15
C VAL A 176 -4.29 12.83 9.27
N VAL A 177 -4.85 13.91 8.73
CA VAL A 177 -4.29 15.26 8.94
C VAL A 177 -4.20 15.59 10.44
N GLN A 178 -5.29 15.33 11.19
CA GLN A 178 -5.33 15.56 12.64
C GLN A 178 -4.42 14.58 13.40
N PHE A 179 -4.24 13.36 12.90
CA PHE A 179 -3.31 12.39 13.45
C PHE A 179 -1.86 12.84 13.28
N ASN A 180 -1.51 13.41 12.13
CA ASN A 180 -0.19 13.99 11.93
C ASN A 180 0.09 15.16 12.88
N GLU A 181 -0.89 16.05 13.11
CA GLU A 181 -0.80 17.12 14.10
C GLU A 181 -0.64 16.57 15.53
N TYR A 182 -1.37 15.50 15.85
CA TYR A 182 -1.22 14.79 17.14
C TYR A 182 0.20 14.22 17.29
N LEU A 183 0.72 13.55 16.27
CA LEU A 183 2.07 12.97 16.27
C LEU A 183 3.15 14.06 16.38
N ASP A 184 2.98 15.20 15.74
CA ASP A 184 3.91 16.35 15.86
C ASP A 184 4.00 16.90 17.29
N THR A 185 2.92 16.76 18.04
CA THR A 185 2.82 17.31 19.42
C THR A 185 3.16 16.26 20.48
N ASN A 186 2.81 14.99 20.23
CA ASN A 186 2.86 13.90 21.20
C ASN A 186 3.66 12.69 20.69
N GLY A 187 4.40 12.84 19.58
CA GLY A 187 5.17 11.74 18.99
C GLY A 187 6.13 11.13 19.99
N SER A 188 6.22 9.80 19.97
CA SER A 188 7.16 9.07 20.83
C SER A 188 8.59 9.22 20.32
N GLU A 189 9.57 8.99 21.19
CA GLU A 189 10.99 8.93 20.83
C GLU A 189 11.32 7.69 19.95
N ASN A 190 10.34 6.78 19.77
CA ASN A 190 10.52 5.56 19.00
C ASN A 190 10.29 5.82 17.51
N PRO A 191 11.19 5.34 16.62
CA PRO A 191 10.98 5.42 15.18
C PRO A 191 9.69 4.72 14.78
N TYR A 192 8.85 5.44 13.99
CA TYR A 192 7.54 4.98 13.57
C TYR A 192 7.12 5.68 12.29
N PHE A 193 6.49 4.94 11.37
CA PHE A 193 5.69 5.53 10.31
C PHE A 193 4.50 4.63 9.96
N PHE A 194 3.58 5.12 9.15
CA PHE A 194 2.38 4.41 8.77
C PHE A 194 2.00 4.68 7.32
N GLY A 195 1.18 3.79 6.78
CA GLY A 195 0.67 3.89 5.43
C GLY A 195 -0.77 3.40 5.30
N VAL A 196 -1.41 3.79 4.22
CA VAL A 196 -2.79 3.40 3.90
C VAL A 196 -2.85 2.81 2.51
N TYR A 197 -3.44 1.61 2.40
CA TYR A 197 -3.61 0.87 1.15
C TYR A 197 -5.08 0.75 0.82
N TYR A 198 -5.45 1.09 -0.41
CA TYR A 198 -6.79 0.87 -0.94
C TYR A 198 -6.76 -0.24 -1.99
N PRO A 199 -7.62 -1.28 -1.90
CA PRO A 199 -7.58 -2.41 -2.82
C PRO A 199 -8.01 -1.99 -4.24
N GLU A 200 -7.28 -2.51 -5.24
CA GLU A 200 -7.55 -2.33 -6.67
C GLU A 200 -8.12 -3.61 -7.31
N PHE A 201 -8.65 -4.54 -6.50
CA PHE A 201 -9.20 -5.80 -6.95
C PHE A 201 -10.61 -6.02 -6.39
N GLU A 202 -11.42 -6.77 -7.15
CA GLU A 202 -12.78 -7.12 -6.74
C GLU A 202 -12.79 -8.15 -5.60
N GLY A 203 -13.76 -8.04 -4.71
CA GLY A 203 -13.96 -8.99 -3.61
C GLY A 203 -13.02 -8.77 -2.42
N ALA A 204 -12.36 -7.62 -2.33
CA ALA A 204 -11.63 -7.26 -1.12
C ALA A 204 -12.54 -7.27 0.10
N GLU A 205 -12.10 -7.93 1.17
CA GLU A 205 -12.87 -8.02 2.42
C GLU A 205 -12.74 -6.79 3.31
N ALA A 206 -11.83 -5.88 2.98
CA ALA A 206 -11.60 -4.62 3.67
C ALA A 206 -11.64 -3.45 2.68
N ASP A 207 -12.15 -2.31 3.13
CA ASP A 207 -12.15 -1.08 2.34
C ASP A 207 -10.75 -0.47 2.26
N PHE A 208 -9.91 -0.70 3.29
CA PHE A 208 -8.51 -0.31 3.30
C PHE A 208 -7.70 -1.14 4.29
N LEU A 209 -6.36 -1.19 4.09
CA LEU A 209 -5.42 -1.63 5.11
C LEU A 209 -4.71 -0.41 5.69
N TRP A 210 -4.49 -0.46 7.00
CA TRP A 210 -3.61 0.46 7.70
C TRP A 210 -2.36 -0.30 8.12
N GLY A 211 -1.20 0.12 7.62
CA GLY A 211 0.10 -0.44 7.98
C GLY A 211 0.83 0.46 8.97
N ASN A 212 1.40 -0.14 10.00
CA ASN A 212 2.29 0.52 10.95
C ASN A 212 3.66 -0.16 10.92
N TRP A 213 4.73 0.64 10.93
CA TRP A 213 6.10 0.16 10.88
C TRP A 213 6.91 0.75 12.04
N HIS A 214 7.65 -0.14 12.71
CA HIS A 214 8.44 0.16 13.90
C HIS A 214 9.83 -0.47 13.78
N ALA A 215 10.83 0.11 14.45
CA ALA A 215 12.19 -0.42 14.42
C ALA A 215 12.32 -1.83 15.02
N SER A 216 11.39 -2.24 15.89
CA SER A 216 11.33 -3.57 16.49
C SER A 216 9.97 -3.83 17.14
N PHE A 217 9.67 -5.08 17.51
CA PHE A 217 8.48 -5.40 18.31
C PHE A 217 8.52 -4.77 19.71
N GLU A 218 9.68 -4.50 20.27
CA GLU A 218 9.78 -3.76 21.53
C GLU A 218 9.36 -2.31 21.35
N SER A 219 9.84 -1.65 20.29
CA SER A 219 9.42 -0.31 19.89
C SER A 219 7.93 -0.24 19.57
N MET A 220 7.40 -1.21 18.82
CA MET A 220 5.97 -1.33 18.53
C MET A 220 5.14 -1.44 19.81
N LYS A 221 5.52 -2.33 20.73
CA LYS A 221 4.84 -2.51 22.00
C LYS A 221 4.85 -1.23 22.85
N ALA A 222 5.97 -0.50 22.87
CA ALA A 222 6.07 0.77 23.58
C ALA A 222 5.19 1.84 22.93
N GLY A 223 5.18 1.94 21.61
CA GLY A 223 4.32 2.88 20.86
C GLY A 223 2.83 2.57 21.04
N ASN A 224 2.43 1.30 21.01
CA ASN A 224 1.04 0.88 21.21
C ASN A 224 0.59 1.15 22.66
N ALA A 225 1.45 0.95 23.66
CA ALA A 225 1.14 1.27 25.05
C ALA A 225 0.96 2.80 25.25
N ASP A 226 1.80 3.62 24.63
CA ASP A 226 1.65 5.08 24.64
C ASP A 226 0.35 5.51 23.96
N TRP A 227 0.01 4.89 22.82
CA TRP A 227 -1.25 5.13 22.13
C TRP A 227 -2.47 4.79 22.98
N GLU A 228 -2.46 3.66 23.69
CA GLU A 228 -3.54 3.25 24.60
C GLU A 228 -3.72 4.25 25.76
N GLU A 229 -2.64 4.85 26.24
CA GLU A 229 -2.68 5.83 27.33
C GLU A 229 -3.10 7.23 26.82
N ASN A 230 -2.45 7.72 25.80
CA ASN A 230 -2.49 9.12 25.38
C ASN A 230 -3.30 9.36 24.09
N GLY A 231 -3.49 8.33 23.22
CA GLY A 231 -4.15 8.43 21.91
C GLY A 231 -5.68 8.40 21.93
N LYS A 232 -6.33 8.22 23.07
CA LYS A 232 -7.78 7.94 23.18
C LYS A 232 -8.68 8.93 22.44
N ALA A 233 -8.35 10.21 22.49
CA ALA A 233 -9.14 11.25 21.82
C ALA A 233 -9.01 11.16 20.29
N MET A 234 -7.85 10.76 19.79
CA MET A 234 -7.60 10.55 18.37
C MET A 234 -8.19 9.22 17.91
N GLN A 235 -8.05 8.16 18.72
CA GLN A 235 -8.70 6.87 18.45
C GLN A 235 -10.22 7.01 18.29
N ALA A 236 -10.87 7.77 19.15
CA ALA A 236 -12.31 8.02 19.04
C ALA A 236 -12.71 8.64 17.68
N LYS A 237 -11.85 9.47 17.07
CA LYS A 237 -12.11 10.03 15.73
C LYS A 237 -11.99 8.96 14.64
N PHE A 238 -11.00 8.08 14.72
CA PHE A 238 -10.90 6.94 13.81
C PHE A 238 -12.07 5.99 13.98
N ASP A 239 -12.49 5.75 15.23
CA ASP A 239 -13.65 4.89 15.54
C ASP A 239 -14.98 5.45 14.99
N GLU A 240 -15.10 6.75 14.77
CA GLU A 240 -16.25 7.35 14.09
C GLU A 240 -16.27 7.08 12.58
N ILE A 241 -15.13 6.74 11.99
CA ILE A 241 -14.94 6.62 10.54
C ILE A 241 -14.95 5.16 10.10
N SER A 242 -14.25 4.32 10.83
CA SER A 242 -14.01 2.92 10.44
C SER A 242 -14.06 1.96 11.62
N THR A 243 -14.10 0.68 11.28
CA THR A 243 -13.90 -0.41 12.22
C THR A 243 -12.80 -1.29 11.66
N CYS A 244 -11.74 -1.49 12.44
CA CYS A 244 -10.63 -2.36 12.09
C CYS A 244 -10.66 -3.64 12.92
N ILE A 245 -10.17 -4.74 12.34
CA ILE A 245 -9.89 -5.95 13.11
C ILE A 245 -8.56 -5.80 13.85
N SER A 246 -8.31 -6.69 14.82
CA SER A 246 -7.00 -6.77 15.49
C SER A 246 -5.88 -6.91 14.46
N PRO A 247 -4.72 -6.28 14.69
CA PRO A 247 -3.63 -6.30 13.73
C PRO A 247 -3.03 -7.70 13.54
N ASP A 248 -2.56 -7.95 12.33
CA ASP A 248 -1.66 -9.03 11.98
C ASP A 248 -0.22 -8.52 12.07
N TYR A 249 0.69 -9.34 12.61
CA TYR A 249 2.07 -8.96 12.93
C TYR A 249 3.08 -9.70 12.06
N TYR A 250 4.16 -9.01 11.69
CA TYR A 250 5.20 -9.57 10.84
C TYR A 250 6.60 -9.14 11.27
N ASP A 251 7.55 -10.09 11.24
CA ASP A 251 8.96 -9.79 11.02
C ASP A 251 9.14 -9.38 9.56
N SER A 252 9.74 -8.22 9.32
CA SER A 252 9.76 -7.60 8.01
C SER A 252 11.17 -7.18 7.63
N TYR A 253 11.47 -7.21 6.32
CA TYR A 253 12.77 -6.83 5.80
C TYR A 253 12.61 -6.05 4.51
N GLU A 254 13.24 -4.87 4.45
CA GLU A 254 13.46 -4.17 3.20
C GLU A 254 14.51 -4.92 2.38
N LEU A 255 14.19 -5.18 1.12
CA LEU A 255 15.10 -5.84 0.18
C LEU A 255 15.69 -4.86 -0.81
N TYR A 256 14.93 -3.83 -1.16
CA TYR A 256 15.30 -2.81 -2.12
C TYR A 256 14.58 -1.50 -1.83
N SER A 257 15.29 -0.40 -2.01
CA SER A 257 14.73 0.95 -2.06
C SER A 257 15.49 1.73 -3.12
N ASP A 258 14.76 2.38 -4.04
CA ASP A 258 15.37 3.22 -5.06
C ASP A 258 15.91 4.49 -4.39
N PRO A 259 17.22 4.77 -4.46
CA PRO A 259 17.82 5.95 -3.84
C PRO A 259 17.33 7.26 -4.45
N SER A 260 16.58 7.22 -5.55
CA SER A 260 16.01 8.40 -6.23
C SER A 260 14.52 8.64 -5.94
N SER A 261 13.84 7.73 -5.23
CA SER A 261 12.42 7.79 -4.91
C SER A 261 12.10 8.67 -3.68
#